data_976d114c5743ed5c9f42723b992dbacc
#
_entry.id   976d114c5743ed5c9f42723b992dbacc
#
_cell.length_a   1.000
_cell.length_b   1.000
_cell.length_c   1.000
_cell.angle_alpha   90.00
_cell.angle_beta   90.00
_cell.angle_gamma   90.00
#
_symmetry.space_group_name_H-M   'P 1'
#
loop_
_entity.id
_entity.type
_entity.pdbx_description
1 polymer ?
#
loop_
_entity_poly.entity_id
_entity_poly.type
_entity_poly.pdbx_seq_one_letter_code
_entity_poly.pdbx_strand_id
1 'polypeptide(L)'
;DKGLAGAYNHNILKLAQQFLDQSEKQISLFVVGELGRQYFAGKHIPIAENFTYTVQDPTFDRARWISEILREKYMAGEIEELHVIYTRMENSMLCQAEDKRLLPLSGKQLPQPPTDVYQEEFMLEPSAKDAVDMIVPNYLAGFIYGALVEAFCSEQNDRMMAMEAATDNADKLLHDLNIMYNRARQAQITQEITEVSSGARAQRKKREAKKKRAARLQQRIKEVNV
;
A
#
# COMPACT_ATOMS: atom_id res chain seq x y z
N ASP A 1 -4.17 -9.69 -0.81
CA ASP A 1 -3.42 -10.95 -0.84
C ASP A 1 -1.92 -10.80 -1.12
N LYS A 2 -1.48 -9.78 -1.85
CA LYS A 2 -0.08 -9.46 -2.09
C LYS A 2 0.32 -8.21 -1.32
N GLY A 3 1.57 -8.12 -0.92
CA GLY A 3 2.11 -6.91 -0.28
C GLY A 3 2.35 -5.77 -1.27
N LEU A 4 3.01 -4.72 -0.80
CA LEU A 4 3.45 -3.55 -1.59
C LEU A 4 2.29 -2.66 -2.10
N ALA A 5 1.12 -2.75 -1.49
CA ALA A 5 -0.04 -1.90 -1.79
C ALA A 5 -0.21 -0.77 -0.75
N GLY A 6 0.87 -0.16 -0.32
CA GLY A 6 0.82 0.92 0.66
C GLY A 6 0.06 0.56 1.93
N ALA A 7 -0.86 1.42 2.35
CA ALA A 7 -1.66 1.24 3.55
C ALA A 7 -2.96 0.44 3.34
N TYR A 8 -3.24 -0.07 2.13
CA TYR A 8 -4.47 -0.77 1.77
C TYR A 8 -4.90 -1.82 2.81
N ASN A 9 -4.04 -2.82 3.02
CA ASN A 9 -4.34 -3.90 3.96
C ASN A 9 -4.49 -3.40 5.40
N HIS A 10 -3.66 -2.45 5.81
CA HIS A 10 -3.71 -1.89 7.17
C HIS A 10 -5.04 -1.18 7.43
N ASN A 11 -5.52 -0.38 6.49
CA ASN A 11 -6.74 0.41 6.65
C ASN A 11 -7.98 -0.49 6.80
N ILE A 12 -8.11 -1.51 5.95
CA ILE A 12 -9.26 -2.43 6.03
C ILE A 12 -9.23 -3.28 7.29
N LEU A 13 -8.05 -3.78 7.69
CA LEU A 13 -7.90 -4.57 8.91
C LEU A 13 -8.16 -3.73 10.16
N LYS A 14 -7.72 -2.48 10.17
CA LYS A 14 -7.99 -1.53 11.24
C LYS A 14 -9.49 -1.25 11.39
N LEU A 15 -10.18 -1.00 10.28
CA LEU A 15 -11.64 -0.77 10.30
C LEU A 15 -12.38 -2.00 10.82
N ALA A 16 -12.03 -3.19 10.32
CA ALA A 16 -12.63 -4.44 10.79
C ALA A 16 -12.37 -4.68 12.29
N GLN A 17 -11.15 -4.39 12.77
CA GLN A 17 -10.85 -4.49 14.19
C GLN A 17 -11.64 -3.50 15.02
N GLN A 18 -11.76 -2.25 14.57
CA GLN A 18 -12.57 -1.25 15.27
C GLN A 18 -14.04 -1.66 15.35
N PHE A 19 -14.59 -2.25 14.28
CA PHE A 19 -15.94 -2.78 14.27
C PHE A 19 -16.13 -3.91 15.28
N LEU A 20 -15.16 -4.83 15.36
CA LEU A 20 -15.16 -5.92 16.34
C LEU A 20 -15.08 -5.40 17.79
N ASP A 21 -14.23 -4.41 18.04
CA ASP A 21 -13.98 -3.87 19.40
C ASP A 21 -15.17 -3.00 19.90
N GLN A 22 -15.91 -2.37 18.99
CA GLN A 22 -17.05 -1.49 19.32
C GLN A 22 -18.36 -2.25 19.46
N SER A 23 -18.44 -3.45 18.94
CA SER A 23 -19.67 -4.23 18.97
C SER A 23 -19.83 -4.96 20.29
N GLU A 24 -20.96 -4.74 20.96
CA GLU A 24 -21.38 -5.51 22.15
C GLU A 24 -22.01 -6.86 21.79
N LYS A 25 -22.32 -7.07 20.51
CA LYS A 25 -22.97 -8.30 20.00
C LYS A 25 -21.92 -9.35 19.67
N GLN A 26 -22.37 -10.62 19.71
CA GLN A 26 -21.56 -11.72 19.19
C GLN A 26 -21.41 -11.59 17.67
N ILE A 27 -20.15 -11.54 17.20
CA ILE A 27 -19.82 -11.40 15.78
C ILE A 27 -19.32 -12.73 15.24
N SER A 28 -19.86 -13.13 14.10
CA SER A 28 -19.33 -14.22 13.27
C SER A 28 -18.51 -13.59 12.13
N LEU A 29 -17.20 -13.80 12.14
CA LEU A 29 -16.28 -13.21 11.16
C LEU A 29 -16.08 -14.13 9.96
N PHE A 30 -16.38 -13.60 8.77
CA PHE A 30 -16.13 -14.26 7.49
C PHE A 30 -15.03 -13.51 6.75
N VAL A 31 -13.96 -14.19 6.38
CA VAL A 31 -12.78 -13.54 5.79
C VAL A 31 -12.49 -14.08 4.41
N VAL A 32 -12.41 -13.18 3.43
CA VAL A 32 -11.96 -13.47 2.07
C VAL A 32 -10.52 -12.97 1.91
N GLY A 33 -9.60 -13.85 1.54
CA GLY A 33 -8.19 -13.54 1.34
C GLY A 33 -7.28 -14.00 2.46
N GLU A 34 -6.06 -14.38 2.07
CA GLU A 34 -5.08 -15.02 2.95
C GLU A 34 -4.54 -14.10 4.04
N LEU A 35 -4.23 -12.86 3.70
CA LEU A 35 -3.63 -11.91 4.63
C LEU A 35 -4.57 -11.55 5.79
N GLY A 36 -5.86 -11.37 5.49
CA GLY A 36 -6.88 -11.15 6.51
C GLY A 36 -7.02 -12.34 7.45
N ARG A 37 -7.02 -13.56 6.91
CA ARG A 37 -7.04 -14.79 7.70
C ARG A 37 -5.87 -14.89 8.67
N GLN A 38 -4.65 -14.69 8.17
CA GLN A 38 -3.44 -14.74 9.00
C GLN A 38 -3.46 -13.68 10.10
N TYR A 39 -3.94 -12.47 9.78
CA TYR A 39 -4.04 -11.40 10.76
C TYR A 39 -4.98 -11.73 11.91
N PHE A 40 -6.22 -12.18 11.63
CA PHE A 40 -7.20 -12.50 12.66
C PHE A 40 -6.87 -13.80 13.40
N ALA A 41 -6.30 -14.80 12.71
CA ALA A 41 -5.78 -16.01 13.36
C ALA A 41 -4.64 -15.68 14.33
N GLY A 42 -3.72 -14.79 13.96
CA GLY A 42 -2.64 -14.32 14.84
C GLY A 42 -3.14 -13.56 16.07
N LYS A 43 -4.34 -12.99 16.01
CA LYS A 43 -5.02 -12.35 17.16
C LYS A 43 -5.95 -13.29 17.93
N HIS A 44 -5.99 -14.56 17.56
CA HIS A 44 -6.89 -15.56 18.17
C HIS A 44 -8.38 -15.22 18.05
N ILE A 45 -8.77 -14.46 17.02
CA ILE A 45 -10.15 -14.16 16.70
C ILE A 45 -10.70 -15.31 15.84
N PRO A 46 -11.78 -16.00 16.26
CA PRO A 46 -12.34 -17.11 15.51
C PRO A 46 -12.93 -16.63 14.19
N ILE A 47 -12.61 -17.35 13.11
CA ILE A 47 -13.15 -17.13 11.78
C ILE A 47 -14.22 -18.20 11.55
N ALA A 48 -15.44 -17.77 11.23
CA ALA A 48 -16.59 -18.65 11.08
C ALA A 48 -16.53 -19.51 9.81
N GLU A 49 -16.03 -18.92 8.71
CA GLU A 49 -15.85 -19.60 7.43
C GLU A 49 -14.52 -19.18 6.80
N ASN A 50 -13.79 -20.18 6.30
CA ASN A 50 -12.56 -19.96 5.55
C ASN A 50 -12.85 -20.00 4.05
N PHE A 51 -12.97 -18.83 3.44
CA PHE A 51 -13.03 -18.74 1.99
C PHE A 51 -11.58 -18.82 1.44
N THR A 52 -11.24 -19.98 0.89
CA THR A 52 -9.84 -20.32 0.52
C THR A 52 -9.36 -19.73 -0.80
N TYR A 53 -10.18 -18.92 -1.46
CA TYR A 53 -9.77 -18.27 -2.70
C TYR A 53 -9.21 -16.87 -2.47
N THR A 54 -8.34 -16.50 -3.37
CA THR A 54 -7.72 -15.18 -3.41
C THR A 54 -8.68 -14.16 -4.04
N VAL A 55 -8.59 -12.90 -3.62
CA VAL A 55 -9.34 -11.79 -4.24
C VAL A 55 -8.80 -11.43 -5.63
N GLN A 56 -7.73 -12.09 -6.09
CA GLN A 56 -7.02 -11.77 -7.35
C GLN A 56 -7.79 -12.07 -8.63
N ASP A 57 -8.85 -12.87 -8.54
CA ASP A 57 -9.72 -13.20 -9.67
C ASP A 57 -11.18 -13.21 -9.19
N PRO A 58 -11.79 -12.01 -9.03
CA PRO A 58 -13.17 -11.92 -8.61
C PRO A 58 -14.10 -12.43 -9.71
N THR A 59 -14.78 -13.54 -9.47
CA THR A 59 -15.79 -14.09 -10.36
C THR A 59 -17.18 -14.00 -9.76
N PHE A 60 -18.20 -13.85 -10.61
CA PHE A 60 -19.57 -13.78 -10.16
C PHE A 60 -20.02 -15.09 -9.48
N ASP A 61 -19.54 -16.24 -9.94
CA ASP A 61 -19.85 -17.53 -9.35
C ASP A 61 -19.35 -17.65 -7.89
N ARG A 62 -18.16 -17.13 -7.60
CA ARG A 62 -17.64 -17.05 -6.23
C ARG A 62 -18.48 -16.14 -5.34
N ALA A 63 -18.85 -14.98 -5.86
CA ALA A 63 -19.71 -14.05 -5.14
C ALA A 63 -21.09 -14.64 -4.86
N ARG A 64 -21.65 -15.34 -5.82
CA ARG A 64 -22.91 -16.06 -5.69
C ARG A 64 -22.83 -17.12 -4.59
N TRP A 65 -21.78 -17.93 -4.60
CA TRP A 65 -21.59 -18.96 -3.60
C TRP A 65 -21.44 -18.37 -2.19
N ILE A 66 -20.65 -17.29 -2.02
CA ILE A 66 -20.54 -16.58 -0.74
C ILE A 66 -21.91 -16.05 -0.29
N SER A 67 -22.64 -15.40 -1.20
CA SER A 67 -23.95 -14.82 -0.89
C SER A 67 -24.97 -15.88 -0.46
N GLU A 68 -24.89 -17.07 -1.03
CA GLU A 68 -25.80 -18.19 -0.71
C GLU A 68 -25.53 -18.69 0.72
N ILE A 69 -24.28 -18.92 1.10
CA ILE A 69 -23.92 -19.30 2.48
C ILE A 69 -24.41 -18.26 3.49
N LEU A 70 -24.15 -16.97 3.23
CA LEU A 70 -24.55 -15.89 4.13
C LEU A 70 -26.07 -15.75 4.23
N ARG A 71 -26.77 -15.91 3.12
CA ARG A 71 -28.25 -15.91 3.06
C ARG A 71 -28.85 -17.08 3.85
N GLU A 72 -28.30 -18.28 3.69
CA GLU A 72 -28.77 -19.47 4.44
C GLU A 72 -28.63 -19.24 5.94
N LYS A 73 -27.50 -18.75 6.42
CA LYS A 73 -27.29 -18.43 7.84
C LYS A 73 -28.24 -17.34 8.35
N TYR A 74 -28.53 -16.33 7.53
CA TYR A 74 -29.51 -15.31 7.86
C TYR A 74 -30.91 -15.85 7.94
N MET A 75 -31.33 -16.70 6.98
CA MET A 75 -32.65 -17.32 6.96
C MET A 75 -32.81 -18.35 8.09
N ALA A 76 -31.75 -19.02 8.50
CA ALA A 76 -31.72 -19.92 9.66
C ALA A 76 -31.80 -19.17 11.01
N GLY A 77 -31.67 -17.84 11.00
CA GLY A 77 -31.64 -17.03 12.23
C GLY A 77 -30.31 -17.13 13.00
N GLU A 78 -29.24 -17.66 12.39
CA GLU A 78 -27.92 -17.72 12.98
C GLU A 78 -27.26 -16.33 13.03
N ILE A 79 -27.58 -15.45 12.09
CA ILE A 79 -27.14 -14.06 12.01
C ILE A 79 -28.33 -13.13 11.85
N GLU A 80 -28.31 -12.01 12.58
CA GLU A 80 -29.35 -10.98 12.54
C GLU A 80 -29.02 -9.84 11.58
N GLU A 81 -27.73 -9.52 11.46
CA GLU A 81 -27.25 -8.43 10.62
C GLU A 81 -26.05 -8.92 9.79
N LEU A 82 -25.97 -8.49 8.55
CA LEU A 82 -24.86 -8.77 7.64
C LEU A 82 -24.17 -7.47 7.25
N HIS A 83 -22.91 -7.35 7.62
CA HIS A 83 -22.03 -6.25 7.27
C HIS A 83 -20.95 -6.72 6.31
N VAL A 84 -20.62 -5.89 5.33
CA VAL A 84 -19.48 -6.11 4.41
C VAL A 84 -18.51 -4.97 4.55
N ILE A 85 -17.28 -5.30 4.93
CA ILE A 85 -16.17 -4.37 5.03
C ILE A 85 -15.27 -4.58 3.82
N TYR A 86 -15.13 -3.56 3.00
CA TYR A 86 -14.33 -3.57 1.78
C TYR A 86 -13.72 -2.20 1.52
N THR A 87 -12.79 -2.13 0.56
CA THR A 87 -12.20 -0.85 0.16
C THR A 87 -12.92 -0.35 -1.09
N ARG A 88 -13.52 0.82 -0.96
CA ARG A 88 -14.18 1.55 -2.05
C ARG A 88 -13.18 2.51 -2.71
N MET A 89 -13.20 2.55 -4.03
CA MET A 89 -12.45 3.51 -4.81
C MET A 89 -13.35 4.72 -5.15
N GLU A 90 -13.11 5.85 -4.52
CA GLU A 90 -13.82 7.09 -4.88
C GLU A 90 -13.23 7.72 -6.15
N ASN A 91 -11.91 7.67 -6.27
CA ASN A 91 -11.16 8.09 -7.46
C ASN A 91 -9.78 7.42 -7.45
N SER A 92 -8.99 7.63 -8.50
CA SER A 92 -7.66 7.02 -8.64
C SER A 92 -6.65 7.40 -7.54
N MET A 93 -6.93 8.45 -6.75
CA MET A 93 -6.05 8.90 -5.67
C MET A 93 -6.60 8.58 -4.28
N LEU A 94 -7.88 8.22 -4.16
CA LEU A 94 -8.54 8.02 -2.88
C LEU A 94 -9.28 6.69 -2.85
N CYS A 95 -8.71 5.76 -2.10
CA CYS A 95 -9.33 4.50 -1.73
C CYS A 95 -9.63 4.51 -0.23
N GLN A 96 -10.88 4.23 0.14
CA GLN A 96 -11.34 4.28 1.52
C GLN A 96 -11.95 2.95 1.94
N ALA A 97 -11.55 2.46 3.12
CA ALA A 97 -12.20 1.31 3.71
C ALA A 97 -13.59 1.72 4.22
N GLU A 98 -14.62 0.98 3.83
CA GLU A 98 -16.03 1.24 4.15
C GLU A 98 -16.68 0.00 4.77
N ASP A 99 -17.53 0.22 5.76
CA ASP A 99 -18.46 -0.77 6.28
C ASP A 99 -19.84 -0.51 5.72
N LYS A 100 -20.46 -1.53 5.17
CA LYS A 100 -21.82 -1.45 4.65
C LYS A 100 -22.69 -2.59 5.14
N ARG A 101 -23.78 -2.23 5.82
CA ARG A 101 -24.81 -3.21 6.22
C ARG A 101 -25.62 -3.63 5.00
N LEU A 102 -25.63 -4.93 4.71
CA LEU A 102 -26.41 -5.51 3.64
C LEU A 102 -27.78 -6.04 4.11
N LEU A 103 -27.81 -6.65 5.28
CA LEU A 103 -29.05 -7.19 5.85
C LEU A 103 -29.21 -6.69 7.29
N PRO A 104 -30.47 -6.44 7.74
CA PRO A 104 -31.69 -6.39 6.95
C PRO A 104 -31.71 -5.21 5.96
N LEU A 105 -32.38 -5.41 4.83
CA LEU A 105 -32.60 -4.35 3.85
C LEU A 105 -33.50 -3.28 4.47
N SER A 106 -33.04 -2.05 4.51
CA SER A 106 -33.85 -0.91 4.93
C SER A 106 -34.15 0.00 3.75
N GLY A 107 -35.38 0.49 3.63
CA GLY A 107 -35.78 1.41 2.55
C GLY A 107 -34.95 2.69 2.49
N LYS A 108 -34.25 3.06 3.59
CA LYS A 108 -33.33 4.21 3.62
C LYS A 108 -32.00 3.99 2.90
N GLN A 109 -31.64 2.71 2.64
CA GLN A 109 -30.40 2.34 1.94
C GLN A 109 -30.59 2.24 0.44
N LEU A 110 -31.84 2.19 -0.03
CA LEU A 110 -32.14 2.19 -1.45
C LEU A 110 -32.15 3.63 -1.97
N PRO A 111 -31.65 3.86 -3.20
CA PRO A 111 -31.76 5.17 -3.83
C PRO A 111 -33.23 5.58 -3.86
N GLN A 112 -33.53 6.73 -3.26
CA GLN A 112 -34.88 7.27 -3.37
C GLN A 112 -35.11 7.72 -4.81
N PRO A 113 -36.23 7.34 -5.43
CA PRO A 113 -36.56 7.86 -6.76
C PRO A 113 -36.69 9.38 -6.70
N PRO A 114 -36.33 10.11 -7.78
CA PRO A 114 -36.52 11.55 -7.86
C PRO A 114 -37.99 11.87 -7.58
N THR A 115 -38.24 12.89 -6.75
CA THR A 115 -39.57 13.28 -6.27
C THR A 115 -40.53 13.71 -7.38
N ASP A 116 -40.03 13.93 -8.61
CA ASP A 116 -40.81 14.38 -9.77
C ASP A 116 -41.28 13.25 -10.69
N VAL A 117 -40.99 12.00 -10.35
CA VAL A 117 -41.46 10.86 -11.12
C VAL A 117 -42.84 10.48 -10.63
N TYR A 118 -43.82 10.49 -11.53
CA TYR A 118 -45.15 9.92 -11.26
C TYR A 118 -45.01 8.51 -10.69
N GLN A 119 -45.60 8.27 -9.53
CA GLN A 119 -45.68 6.91 -8.97
C GLN A 119 -46.64 6.11 -9.83
N GLU A 120 -46.10 5.30 -10.72
CA GLU A 120 -46.88 4.24 -11.38
C GLU A 120 -47.12 3.16 -10.36
N GLU A 121 -48.39 2.78 -10.22
CA GLU A 121 -48.77 1.60 -9.43
C GLU A 121 -48.31 0.34 -10.19
N PHE A 122 -47.26 -0.32 -9.70
CA PHE A 122 -46.79 -1.57 -10.27
C PHE A 122 -47.61 -2.73 -9.69
N MET A 123 -48.20 -3.52 -10.55
CA MET A 123 -48.75 -4.79 -10.21
C MET A 123 -47.64 -5.83 -10.16
N LEU A 124 -47.37 -6.42 -8.98
CA LEU A 124 -46.37 -7.48 -8.80
C LEU A 124 -47.08 -8.83 -8.73
N GLU A 125 -46.74 -9.71 -9.67
CA GLU A 125 -47.26 -11.07 -9.73
C GLU A 125 -46.14 -12.07 -9.43
N PRO A 126 -46.40 -13.11 -8.60
CA PRO A 126 -47.65 -13.45 -7.94
C PRO A 126 -47.94 -12.61 -6.69
N SER A 127 -46.95 -12.06 -6.03
CA SER A 127 -47.06 -11.12 -4.91
C SER A 127 -45.79 -10.28 -4.73
N ALA A 128 -45.90 -9.14 -4.04
CA ALA A 128 -44.75 -8.30 -3.70
C ALA A 128 -43.69 -9.07 -2.89
N LYS A 129 -44.13 -10.01 -2.01
CA LYS A 129 -43.22 -10.83 -1.22
C LYS A 129 -42.45 -11.80 -2.10
N ASP A 130 -43.11 -12.50 -3.01
CA ASP A 130 -42.44 -13.45 -3.91
C ASP A 130 -41.45 -12.74 -4.85
N ALA A 131 -41.81 -11.54 -5.32
CA ALA A 131 -40.93 -10.74 -6.13
C ALA A 131 -39.64 -10.32 -5.35
N VAL A 132 -39.77 -9.90 -4.09
CA VAL A 132 -38.63 -9.59 -3.22
C VAL A 132 -37.77 -10.83 -2.97
N ASP A 133 -38.40 -11.98 -2.66
CA ASP A 133 -37.69 -13.23 -2.42
C ASP A 133 -36.90 -13.72 -3.64
N MET A 134 -37.29 -13.36 -4.85
CA MET A 134 -36.58 -13.64 -6.09
C MET A 134 -35.43 -12.63 -6.35
N ILE A 135 -35.60 -11.36 -5.97
CA ILE A 135 -34.64 -10.29 -6.26
C ILE A 135 -33.51 -10.28 -5.25
N VAL A 136 -33.78 -10.50 -3.97
CA VAL A 136 -32.81 -10.39 -2.86
C VAL A 136 -31.58 -11.26 -3.07
N PRO A 137 -31.64 -12.53 -3.50
CA PRO A 137 -30.45 -13.34 -3.75
C PRO A 137 -29.52 -12.73 -4.83
N ASN A 138 -30.12 -12.22 -5.91
CA ASN A 138 -29.37 -11.59 -6.99
C ASN A 138 -28.76 -10.25 -6.56
N TYR A 139 -29.47 -9.47 -5.75
CA TYR A 139 -28.95 -8.24 -5.16
C TYR A 139 -27.73 -8.51 -4.26
N LEU A 140 -27.82 -9.51 -3.36
CA LEU A 140 -26.72 -9.89 -2.48
C LEU A 140 -25.49 -10.37 -3.29
N ALA A 141 -25.70 -11.25 -4.26
CA ALA A 141 -24.63 -11.75 -5.13
C ALA A 141 -23.97 -10.61 -5.92
N GLY A 142 -24.79 -9.71 -6.48
CA GLY A 142 -24.31 -8.54 -7.22
C GLY A 142 -23.51 -7.57 -6.35
N PHE A 143 -24.00 -7.31 -5.12
CA PHE A 143 -23.27 -6.44 -4.20
C PHE A 143 -21.93 -7.05 -3.76
N ILE A 144 -21.91 -8.33 -3.38
CA ILE A 144 -20.70 -9.04 -2.98
C ILE A 144 -19.72 -9.08 -4.15
N TYR A 145 -20.19 -9.34 -5.36
CA TYR A 145 -19.34 -9.28 -6.55
C TYR A 145 -18.75 -7.89 -6.78
N GLY A 146 -19.58 -6.84 -6.70
CA GLY A 146 -19.11 -5.46 -6.78
C GLY A 146 -18.05 -5.13 -5.73
N ALA A 147 -18.26 -5.53 -4.48
CA ALA A 147 -17.31 -5.33 -3.39
C ALA A 147 -15.96 -6.07 -3.63
N LEU A 148 -16.01 -7.30 -4.17
CA LEU A 148 -14.80 -8.06 -4.52
C LEU A 148 -14.01 -7.40 -5.66
N VAL A 149 -14.72 -6.95 -6.71
CA VAL A 149 -14.09 -6.26 -7.86
C VAL A 149 -13.50 -4.92 -7.40
N GLU A 150 -14.26 -4.17 -6.63
CA GLU A 150 -13.82 -2.85 -6.14
C GLU A 150 -12.62 -2.98 -5.20
N ALA A 151 -12.62 -3.98 -4.31
CA ALA A 151 -11.49 -4.30 -3.45
C ALA A 151 -10.24 -4.69 -4.28
N PHE A 152 -10.42 -5.49 -5.33
CA PHE A 152 -9.32 -5.86 -6.23
C PHE A 152 -8.76 -4.65 -6.97
N CYS A 153 -9.62 -3.82 -7.56
CA CYS A 153 -9.19 -2.61 -8.29
C CYS A 153 -8.48 -1.62 -7.36
N SER A 154 -9.01 -1.40 -6.15
CA SER A 154 -8.41 -0.55 -5.13
C SER A 154 -7.03 -1.06 -4.71
N GLU A 155 -6.86 -2.37 -4.50
CA GLU A 155 -5.57 -2.97 -4.16
C GLU A 155 -4.54 -2.77 -5.28
N GLN A 156 -4.94 -2.93 -6.56
CA GLN A 156 -4.03 -2.72 -7.68
C GLN A 156 -3.66 -1.24 -7.84
N ASN A 157 -4.62 -0.33 -7.66
CA ASN A 157 -4.39 1.09 -7.71
C ASN A 157 -3.43 1.56 -6.61
N ASP A 158 -3.67 1.17 -5.37
CA ASP A 158 -2.80 1.53 -4.24
C ASP A 158 -1.38 0.93 -4.41
N ARG A 159 -1.27 -0.25 -5.00
CA ARG A 159 0.03 -0.84 -5.36
C ARG A 159 0.74 -0.01 -6.43
N MET A 160 0.04 0.41 -7.48
CA MET A 160 0.60 1.24 -8.53
C MET A 160 1.13 2.56 -7.96
N MET A 161 0.33 3.26 -7.16
CA MET A 161 0.72 4.51 -6.50
C MET A 161 1.91 4.33 -5.55
N ALA A 162 1.94 3.24 -4.76
CA ALA A 162 3.05 2.95 -3.86
C ALA A 162 4.36 2.67 -4.62
N MET A 163 4.28 1.95 -5.74
CA MET A 163 5.44 1.66 -6.58
C MET A 163 5.95 2.90 -7.32
N GLU A 164 5.07 3.76 -7.80
CA GLU A 164 5.42 5.05 -8.40
C GLU A 164 6.17 5.92 -7.39
N ALA A 165 5.62 6.09 -6.20
CA ALA A 165 6.29 6.83 -5.12
C ALA A 165 7.65 6.22 -4.72
N ALA A 166 7.78 4.89 -4.72
CA ALA A 166 9.04 4.22 -4.46
C ALA A 166 10.09 4.49 -5.55
N THR A 167 9.67 4.49 -6.82
CA THR A 167 10.54 4.80 -7.97
C THR A 167 11.03 6.24 -7.89
N ASP A 168 10.15 7.20 -7.65
CA ASP A 168 10.52 8.61 -7.49
C ASP A 168 11.52 8.83 -6.35
N ASN A 169 11.33 8.12 -5.23
CA ASN A 169 12.28 8.20 -4.11
C ASN A 169 13.63 7.57 -4.45
N ALA A 170 13.64 6.46 -5.21
CA ALA A 170 14.88 5.84 -5.68
C ALA A 170 15.67 6.78 -6.61
N ASP A 171 15.00 7.48 -7.52
CA ASP A 171 15.63 8.44 -8.42
C ASP A 171 16.24 9.63 -7.66
N LYS A 172 15.55 10.14 -6.64
CA LYS A 172 16.09 11.17 -5.75
C LYS A 172 17.35 10.69 -5.02
N LEU A 173 17.32 9.49 -4.47
CA LEU A 173 18.47 8.90 -3.78
C LEU A 173 19.66 8.70 -4.75
N LEU A 174 19.41 8.25 -5.97
CA LEU A 174 20.45 8.11 -7.00
C LEU A 174 21.07 9.47 -7.35
N HIS A 175 20.26 10.50 -7.47
CA HIS A 175 20.75 11.87 -7.72
C HIS A 175 21.67 12.35 -6.58
N ASP A 176 21.24 12.20 -5.33
CA ASP A 176 22.02 12.61 -4.16
C ASP A 176 23.33 11.82 -4.04
N LEU A 177 23.29 10.50 -4.28
CA LEU A 177 24.47 9.66 -4.29
C LEU A 177 25.46 10.07 -5.38
N ASN A 178 24.99 10.42 -6.57
CA ASN A 178 25.84 10.93 -7.65
C ASN A 178 26.52 12.25 -7.28
N ILE A 179 25.82 13.16 -6.60
CA ILE A 179 26.41 14.40 -6.10
C ILE A 179 27.50 14.09 -5.06
N MET A 180 27.22 13.22 -4.10
CA MET A 180 28.19 12.82 -3.07
C MET A 180 29.41 12.13 -3.68
N TYR A 181 29.22 11.23 -4.63
CA TYR A 181 30.29 10.56 -5.36
C TYR A 181 31.18 11.56 -6.09
N ASN A 182 30.58 12.49 -6.84
CA ASN A 182 31.36 13.50 -7.57
C ASN A 182 32.15 14.42 -6.62
N ARG A 183 31.58 14.80 -5.47
CA ARG A 183 32.29 15.57 -4.44
C ARG A 183 33.48 14.79 -3.87
N ALA A 184 33.28 13.51 -3.52
CA ALA A 184 34.37 12.66 -3.02
C ALA A 184 35.46 12.47 -4.04
N ARG A 185 35.10 12.21 -5.30
CA ARG A 185 36.06 12.09 -6.41
C ARG A 185 36.89 13.37 -6.59
N GLN A 186 36.21 14.55 -6.59
CA GLN A 186 36.93 15.84 -6.72
C GLN A 186 37.85 16.09 -5.54
N ALA A 187 37.45 15.78 -4.32
CA ALA A 187 38.27 15.90 -3.12
C ALA A 187 39.53 15.02 -3.21
N GLN A 188 39.36 13.76 -3.65
CA GLN A 188 40.49 12.84 -3.85
C GLN A 188 41.48 13.37 -4.90
N ILE A 189 40.98 13.78 -6.07
CA ILE A 189 41.86 14.37 -7.13
C ILE A 189 42.58 15.60 -6.61
N THR A 190 41.89 16.47 -5.88
CA THR A 190 42.52 17.68 -5.30
C THR A 190 43.60 17.32 -4.28
N GLN A 191 43.36 16.30 -3.45
CA GLN A 191 44.34 15.78 -2.50
C GLN A 191 45.60 15.25 -3.24
N GLU A 192 45.44 14.41 -4.23
CA GLU A 192 46.51 13.83 -5.04
C GLU A 192 47.36 14.94 -5.70
N ILE A 193 46.72 15.95 -6.32
CA ILE A 193 47.40 17.07 -6.91
C ILE A 193 48.18 17.86 -5.84
N THR A 194 47.61 18.08 -4.68
CA THR A 194 48.24 18.80 -3.57
C THR A 194 49.46 18.05 -3.04
N GLU A 195 49.36 16.74 -2.88
CA GLU A 195 50.46 15.86 -2.45
C GLU A 195 51.63 15.90 -3.45
N VAL A 196 51.32 15.72 -4.75
CA VAL A 196 52.34 15.81 -5.81
C VAL A 196 53.01 17.18 -5.85
N SER A 197 52.22 18.27 -5.78
CA SER A 197 52.73 19.65 -5.79
C SER A 197 53.59 19.95 -4.56
N SER A 198 53.15 19.52 -3.37
CA SER A 198 53.92 19.73 -2.13
C SER A 198 55.20 18.89 -2.11
N GLY A 199 55.16 17.65 -2.61
CA GLY A 199 56.35 16.82 -2.80
C GLY A 199 57.36 17.44 -3.76
N ALA A 200 56.94 17.97 -4.90
CA ALA A 200 57.76 18.67 -5.86
C ALA A 200 58.42 19.94 -5.25
N ARG A 201 57.65 20.72 -4.48
CA ARG A 201 58.18 21.92 -3.77
C ARG A 201 59.21 21.52 -2.71
N ALA A 202 58.99 20.48 -1.95
CA ALA A 202 59.93 19.99 -0.95
C ALA A 202 61.23 19.50 -1.59
N GLN A 203 61.14 18.82 -2.73
CA GLN A 203 62.30 18.35 -3.48
C GLN A 203 63.13 19.52 -4.08
N ARG A 204 62.47 20.56 -4.61
CA ARG A 204 63.11 21.77 -5.05
C ARG A 204 63.91 22.49 -3.91
N LYS A 205 63.23 22.68 -2.76
CA LYS A 205 63.89 23.27 -1.59
C LYS A 205 65.14 22.49 -1.14
N LYS A 206 65.05 21.15 -1.12
CA LYS A 206 66.20 20.28 -0.80
C LYS A 206 67.34 20.44 -1.80
N ARG A 207 67.05 20.51 -3.10
CA ARG A 207 68.07 20.74 -4.15
C ARG A 207 68.69 22.06 -4.03
N GLU A 208 67.94 23.13 -3.78
CA GLU A 208 68.49 24.50 -3.56
C GLU A 208 69.34 24.60 -2.29
N ALA A 209 68.89 24.00 -1.20
CA ALA A 209 69.67 23.95 0.04
C ALA A 209 70.99 23.19 -0.14
N LYS A 210 70.97 22.07 -0.91
CA LYS A 210 72.18 21.31 -1.23
C LYS A 210 73.14 22.09 -2.12
N LYS A 211 72.65 22.87 -3.12
CA LYS A 211 73.47 23.76 -3.94
C LYS A 211 74.10 24.88 -3.13
N LYS A 212 73.31 25.56 -2.25
CA LYS A 212 73.83 26.62 -1.36
C LYS A 212 74.90 26.09 -0.40
N ARG A 213 74.74 24.86 0.14
CA ARG A 213 75.71 24.24 1.01
C ARG A 213 77.00 23.86 0.28
N ALA A 214 76.89 23.36 -0.95
CA ALA A 214 78.10 23.09 -1.81
C ALA A 214 78.85 24.38 -2.20
N ALA A 215 78.17 25.46 -2.57
CA ALA A 215 78.78 26.75 -2.88
C ALA A 215 79.50 27.36 -1.66
N ARG A 216 78.88 27.26 -0.45
CA ARG A 216 79.56 27.72 0.79
C ARG A 216 80.82 26.91 1.14
N LEU A 217 80.76 25.59 0.90
CA LEU A 217 81.96 24.74 1.09
C LEU A 217 83.06 25.06 0.11
N GLN A 218 82.74 25.31 -1.16
CA GLN A 218 83.71 25.72 -2.17
C GLN A 218 84.32 27.10 -1.85
N GLN A 219 83.55 28.03 -1.33
CA GLN A 219 84.01 29.34 -0.93
C GLN A 219 84.96 29.25 0.28
N ARG A 220 84.64 28.45 1.29
CA ARG A 220 85.55 28.19 2.44
C ARG A 220 86.86 27.51 2.05
N ILE A 221 86.83 26.59 1.09
CA ILE A 221 88.04 25.93 0.57
C ILE A 221 88.94 26.95 -0.16
N LYS A 222 88.36 27.90 -0.90
CA LYS A 222 89.09 28.96 -1.52
C LYS A 222 89.75 29.97 -0.52
N GLU A 223 89.05 30.21 0.60
CA GLU A 223 89.56 31.11 1.67
C GLU A 223 90.68 30.48 2.55
N VAL A 224 90.76 29.13 2.57
CA VAL A 224 91.84 28.43 3.32
C VAL A 224 93.11 28.19 2.48
N ASN A 225 93.03 28.30 1.12
CA ASN A 225 94.13 28.05 0.21
C ASN A 225 94.79 29.38 -0.28
N VAL A 226 94.55 30.52 0.38
CA VAL A 226 95.22 31.76 0.27
C VAL A 226 96.03 32.04 1.57
#